data_b526f0fbe2a98ac2c336fbb82d418424
#
_entry.id   b526f0fbe2a98ac2c336fbb82d418424
#
_cell.length_a   1.000
_cell.length_b   1.000
_cell.length_c   1.000
_cell.angle_alpha   90.00
_cell.angle_beta   90.00
_cell.angle_gamma   90.00
#
_symmetry.space_group_name_H-M   'P 1'
#
loop_
_entity.id
_entity.type
_entity.pdbx_description
1 polymer ?
#
loop_
_entity_poly.entity_id
_entity_poly.type
_entity_poly.pdbx_seq_one_letter_code
_entity_poly.pdbx_strand_id
1 'polypeptide(L)'
;MIARRRCGPFILHGALLATLFVALFVALFATLAATAYPLAAQEKSKVVIDQDCAGPGGTDMQAVLAVVNSPKADVLGITVVTGDGWRDEEVQHTLRLLEIIGRTDIPVVPGAVFPIVNSKESTARWEKLYGKVVYQGAWNYGKPVHGPFEVPPLPEGAPTTKAASEDAAHFLIRMVHKYPHQVTIYAGGPLMNLALAQMIDPDFASLAKELIVMGGSIRPDTDDPEFATTPRREFNFWLDPESSSNVFHAPWPRIVVTTVDISVKTNMDKNIIAEIARGATPSARYVAQYAQPGYLWDELAAAAWLDPSIITKATNLYMDISVDHGPSYGDTLVWKPGTQPGLGEQLVVVQEDLDKEKFYKEFIELMRGPVPDRK
;
A
#
# COMPACT_ATOMS: atom_id res chain seq x y z
N MET A 1 -61.21 33.21 -76.56
CA MET A 1 -60.26 33.90 -75.67
C MET A 1 -60.16 33.16 -74.36
N ILE A 2 -59.10 32.42 -74.17
CA ILE A 2 -58.93 31.50 -73.01
C ILE A 2 -57.90 32.15 -72.10
N ALA A 3 -58.33 32.51 -70.89
CA ALA A 3 -57.42 33.04 -69.85
C ALA A 3 -56.77 31.91 -69.08
N ARG A 4 -55.45 31.78 -69.15
CA ARG A 4 -54.66 30.91 -68.35
C ARG A 4 -54.40 31.57 -66.99
N ARG A 5 -54.86 30.94 -65.89
CA ARG A 5 -54.43 31.29 -64.51
C ARG A 5 -53.11 30.54 -64.19
N ARG A 6 -52.10 31.28 -63.80
CA ARG A 6 -50.84 30.78 -63.28
C ARG A 6 -51.02 30.46 -61.77
N CYS A 7 -50.83 29.22 -61.37
CA CYS A 7 -50.66 28.86 -59.95
C CYS A 7 -49.21 29.14 -59.54
N GLY A 8 -49.03 29.90 -58.48
CA GLY A 8 -47.72 30.30 -57.97
C GLY A 8 -47.06 29.27 -57.06
N PRO A 9 -45.79 29.41 -56.74
CA PRO A 9 -44.93 28.39 -56.07
C PRO A 9 -44.94 28.54 -54.54
N PHE A 10 -46.09 28.32 -53.89
CA PHE A 10 -46.14 28.41 -52.39
C PHE A 10 -46.06 27.08 -51.66
N ILE A 11 -46.03 25.96 -52.33
CA ILE A 11 -46.06 24.64 -51.72
C ILE A 11 -44.62 24.08 -51.40
N LEU A 12 -43.57 24.60 -52.10
CA LEU A 12 -42.19 24.07 -51.91
C LEU A 12 -41.50 24.57 -50.64
N HIS A 13 -41.89 25.74 -50.08
CA HIS A 13 -41.21 26.31 -48.91
C HIS A 13 -41.64 25.66 -47.60
N GLY A 14 -42.84 25.12 -47.49
CA GLY A 14 -43.33 24.42 -46.28
C GLY A 14 -42.68 23.06 -46.05
N ALA A 15 -42.40 22.31 -47.11
CA ALA A 15 -41.78 21.01 -47.04
C ALA A 15 -40.28 21.05 -46.64
N LEU A 16 -39.57 22.12 -47.08
CA LEU A 16 -38.15 22.31 -46.74
C LEU A 16 -37.94 22.72 -45.30
N LEU A 17 -38.83 23.54 -44.73
CA LEU A 17 -38.78 23.92 -43.30
C LEU A 17 -39.12 22.73 -42.35
N ALA A 18 -40.07 21.89 -42.72
CA ALA A 18 -40.41 20.71 -41.92
C ALA A 18 -39.30 19.65 -41.90
N THR A 19 -38.60 19.44 -43.02
CA THR A 19 -37.44 18.53 -43.09
C THR A 19 -36.22 19.07 -42.32
N LEU A 20 -35.96 20.38 -42.31
CA LEU A 20 -34.90 20.98 -41.51
C LEU A 20 -35.19 20.86 -40.00
N PHE A 21 -36.43 21.05 -39.55
CA PHE A 21 -36.80 20.89 -38.12
C PHE A 21 -36.68 19.45 -37.65
N VAL A 22 -37.07 18.47 -38.44
CA VAL A 22 -36.90 17.04 -38.07
C VAL A 22 -35.45 16.65 -38.07
N ALA A 23 -34.62 17.11 -39.00
CA ALA A 23 -33.18 16.84 -39.02
C ALA A 23 -32.46 17.48 -37.81
N LEU A 24 -32.86 18.71 -37.41
CA LEU A 24 -32.30 19.36 -36.21
C LEU A 24 -32.72 18.64 -34.91
N PHE A 25 -33.96 18.17 -34.83
CA PHE A 25 -34.44 17.40 -33.66
C PHE A 25 -33.76 16.02 -33.55
N VAL A 26 -33.53 15.33 -34.64
CA VAL A 26 -32.82 14.05 -34.67
C VAL A 26 -31.34 14.24 -34.32
N ALA A 27 -30.71 15.33 -34.83
CA ALA A 27 -29.32 15.66 -34.47
C ALA A 27 -29.19 16.05 -32.99
N LEU A 28 -30.16 16.80 -32.42
CA LEU A 28 -30.17 17.19 -31.01
C LEU A 28 -30.40 15.97 -30.09
N PHE A 29 -31.27 15.01 -30.46
CA PHE A 29 -31.47 13.77 -29.73
C PHE A 29 -30.26 12.83 -29.85
N ALA A 30 -29.58 12.78 -31.00
CA ALA A 30 -28.37 11.98 -31.17
C ALA A 30 -27.20 12.54 -30.36
N THR A 31 -27.08 13.85 -30.21
CA THR A 31 -26.06 14.49 -29.36
C THR A 31 -26.37 14.33 -27.87
N LEU A 32 -27.63 14.38 -27.43
CA LEU A 32 -27.99 14.09 -26.06
C LEU A 32 -27.84 12.58 -25.69
N ALA A 33 -28.10 11.69 -26.66
CA ALA A 33 -27.87 10.24 -26.41
C ALA A 33 -26.38 9.87 -26.40
N ALA A 34 -25.52 10.63 -27.09
CA ALA A 34 -24.07 10.42 -27.07
C ALA A 34 -23.38 10.90 -25.75
N THR A 35 -24.08 11.75 -24.96
CA THR A 35 -23.52 12.24 -23.66
C THR A 35 -23.97 11.43 -22.45
N ALA A 36 -24.82 10.42 -22.63
CA ALA A 36 -25.29 9.53 -21.57
C ALA A 36 -24.59 8.15 -21.60
N TYR A 37 -23.29 8.09 -21.96
CA TYR A 37 -22.51 6.97 -21.46
C TYR A 37 -22.40 7.15 -19.96
N PRO A 38 -22.94 6.22 -19.11
CA PRO A 38 -22.60 6.25 -17.71
C PRO A 38 -21.07 6.21 -17.66
N LEU A 39 -20.46 7.18 -16.98
CA LEU A 39 -19.06 7.05 -16.59
C LEU A 39 -19.01 5.67 -15.91
N ALA A 40 -18.43 4.68 -16.58
CA ALA A 40 -18.24 3.38 -15.97
C ALA A 40 -17.51 3.66 -14.66
N ALA A 41 -18.15 3.39 -13.54
CA ALA A 41 -17.51 3.58 -12.25
C ALA A 41 -16.20 2.81 -12.33
N GLN A 42 -15.07 3.49 -12.18
CA GLN A 42 -13.76 2.87 -12.27
C GLN A 42 -13.74 1.69 -11.30
N GLU A 43 -13.53 0.48 -11.81
CA GLU A 43 -13.51 -0.72 -10.98
C GLU A 43 -12.43 -0.56 -9.92
N LYS A 44 -12.80 -0.77 -8.64
CA LYS A 44 -11.86 -0.65 -7.53
C LYS A 44 -10.79 -1.73 -7.64
N SER A 45 -9.55 -1.38 -7.41
CA SER A 45 -8.43 -2.32 -7.37
C SER A 45 -8.52 -3.17 -6.11
N LYS A 46 -8.58 -4.50 -6.26
CA LYS A 46 -8.59 -5.43 -5.13
C LYS A 46 -7.21 -5.45 -4.47
N VAL A 47 -7.17 -5.33 -3.15
CA VAL A 47 -5.93 -5.33 -2.39
C VAL A 47 -6.06 -6.12 -1.10
N VAL A 48 -5.02 -6.88 -0.76
CA VAL A 48 -4.75 -7.35 0.60
C VAL A 48 -3.59 -6.51 1.14
N ILE A 49 -3.77 -5.95 2.32
CA ILE A 49 -2.74 -5.20 3.04
C ILE A 49 -2.04 -6.18 3.98
N ASP A 50 -0.73 -6.36 3.84
CA ASP A 50 0.13 -7.11 4.77
C ASP A 50 1.01 -6.11 5.52
N GLN A 51 0.86 -6.02 6.85
CA GLN A 51 1.40 -4.91 7.62
C GLN A 51 1.78 -5.31 9.05
N ASP A 52 2.76 -4.62 9.61
CA ASP A 52 3.17 -4.67 11.01
C ASP A 52 2.67 -3.44 11.76
N CYS A 53 1.37 -3.42 12.00
CA CYS A 53 0.58 -2.28 12.44
C CYS A 53 0.85 -1.85 13.89
N ALA A 54 2.06 -1.44 14.23
CA ALA A 54 2.34 -0.87 15.55
C ALA A 54 1.55 0.43 15.74
N GLY A 55 0.68 0.44 16.71
CA GLY A 55 -0.26 1.54 16.93
C GLY A 55 -0.03 2.26 18.26
N PRO A 56 -0.87 3.31 18.53
CA PRO A 56 -1.71 3.97 17.56
C PRO A 56 -0.96 5.05 16.76
N GLY A 57 -1.44 5.32 15.53
CA GLY A 57 -1.02 6.48 14.73
C GLY A 57 0.34 6.39 14.08
N GLY A 58 1.00 5.23 14.09
CA GLY A 58 2.24 4.99 13.36
C GLY A 58 2.07 5.07 11.84
N THR A 59 3.18 5.00 11.12
CA THR A 59 3.26 5.04 9.67
C THR A 59 2.40 3.93 9.03
N ASP A 60 2.48 2.72 9.58
CA ASP A 60 1.71 1.54 9.17
C ASP A 60 0.21 1.78 9.24
N MET A 61 -0.26 2.32 10.37
CA MET A 61 -1.67 2.64 10.59
C MET A 61 -2.16 3.73 9.64
N GLN A 62 -1.31 4.69 9.30
CA GLN A 62 -1.63 5.74 8.35
C GLN A 62 -1.67 5.23 6.91
N ALA A 63 -0.80 4.28 6.55
CA ALA A 63 -0.86 3.60 5.27
C ALA A 63 -2.15 2.76 5.12
N VAL A 64 -2.53 2.02 6.16
CA VAL A 64 -3.83 1.32 6.21
C VAL A 64 -4.97 2.31 6.00
N LEU A 65 -4.96 3.46 6.69
CA LEU A 65 -5.97 4.52 6.52
C LEU A 65 -5.99 5.06 5.08
N ALA A 66 -4.82 5.31 4.47
CA ALA A 66 -4.73 5.80 3.09
C ALA A 66 -5.43 4.86 2.10
N VAL A 67 -5.17 3.55 2.23
CA VAL A 67 -5.77 2.54 1.36
C VAL A 67 -7.27 2.38 1.64
N VAL A 68 -7.68 2.28 2.92
CA VAL A 68 -9.08 2.07 3.31
C VAL A 68 -9.96 3.28 2.99
N ASN A 69 -9.43 4.50 3.12
CA ASN A 69 -10.15 5.74 2.79
C ASN A 69 -10.23 6.00 1.27
N SER A 70 -9.44 5.30 0.47
CA SER A 70 -9.42 5.52 -0.97
C SER A 70 -10.66 4.94 -1.67
N PRO A 71 -11.36 5.72 -2.49
CA PRO A 71 -12.44 5.20 -3.31
C PRO A 71 -11.95 4.27 -4.44
N LYS A 72 -10.64 4.24 -4.71
CA LYS A 72 -10.00 3.41 -5.74
C LYS A 72 -9.71 1.98 -5.28
N ALA A 73 -9.71 1.72 -3.96
CA ALA A 73 -9.35 0.43 -3.37
C ALA A 73 -10.56 -0.40 -2.92
N ASP A 74 -10.52 -1.70 -3.17
CA ASP A 74 -11.39 -2.72 -2.58
C ASP A 74 -10.53 -3.59 -1.65
N VAL A 75 -10.53 -3.26 -0.35
CA VAL A 75 -9.70 -3.94 0.65
C VAL A 75 -10.34 -5.28 1.00
N LEU A 76 -9.71 -6.37 0.61
CA LEU A 76 -10.19 -7.73 0.84
C LEU A 76 -9.92 -8.22 2.26
N GLY A 77 -8.88 -7.68 2.91
CA GLY A 77 -8.47 -7.98 4.26
C GLY A 77 -7.13 -7.35 4.61
N ILE A 78 -6.79 -7.39 5.90
CA ILE A 78 -5.51 -6.95 6.44
C ILE A 78 -4.87 -8.14 7.12
N THR A 79 -3.73 -8.61 6.61
CA THR A 79 -2.90 -9.62 7.27
C THR A 79 -1.86 -8.91 8.13
N VAL A 80 -1.64 -9.40 9.34
CA VAL A 80 -0.77 -8.74 10.33
C VAL A 80 0.41 -9.66 10.66
N VAL A 81 1.60 -9.10 10.58
CA VAL A 81 2.87 -9.79 10.86
C VAL A 81 3.57 -9.11 12.04
N THR A 82 4.41 -9.80 12.78
CA THR A 82 5.32 -9.15 13.74
C THR A 82 6.35 -8.32 13.01
N GLY A 83 6.54 -7.07 13.44
CA GLY A 83 7.56 -6.18 12.93
C GLY A 83 7.85 -5.09 13.94
N ASP A 84 7.29 -3.91 13.78
CA ASP A 84 7.43 -2.77 14.69
C ASP A 84 6.93 -3.10 16.10
N GLY A 85 5.84 -3.89 16.19
CA GLY A 85 5.35 -4.50 17.42
C GLY A 85 5.24 -6.01 17.31
N TRP A 86 4.73 -6.65 18.35
CA TRP A 86 4.39 -8.05 18.27
C TRP A 86 3.03 -8.26 17.62
N ARG A 87 2.91 -9.26 16.75
CA ARG A 87 1.70 -9.56 15.98
C ARG A 87 0.39 -9.48 16.78
N ASP A 88 0.34 -10.03 18.01
CA ASP A 88 -0.89 -10.04 18.79
C ASP A 88 -1.31 -8.65 19.25
N GLU A 89 -0.36 -7.78 19.60
CA GLU A 89 -0.58 -6.37 19.89
C GLU A 89 -1.05 -5.63 18.64
N GLU A 90 -0.36 -5.79 17.52
CA GLU A 90 -0.66 -5.14 16.25
C GLU A 90 -2.04 -5.54 15.68
N VAL A 91 -2.44 -6.79 15.86
CA VAL A 91 -3.81 -7.25 15.55
C VAL A 91 -4.85 -6.46 16.35
N GLN A 92 -4.60 -6.21 17.64
CA GLN A 92 -5.54 -5.45 18.47
C GLN A 92 -5.61 -3.98 18.03
N HIS A 93 -4.47 -3.35 17.73
CA HIS A 93 -4.43 -1.99 17.18
C HIS A 93 -5.19 -1.90 15.86
N THR A 94 -4.98 -2.85 14.95
CA THR A 94 -5.65 -2.90 13.64
C THR A 94 -7.16 -3.05 13.79
N LEU A 95 -7.62 -3.98 14.63
CA LEU A 95 -9.04 -4.15 14.92
C LEU A 95 -9.65 -2.87 15.48
N ARG A 96 -8.95 -2.22 16.43
CA ARG A 96 -9.41 -0.99 17.05
C ARG A 96 -9.46 0.17 16.07
N LEU A 97 -8.47 0.30 15.18
CA LEU A 97 -8.52 1.29 14.10
C LEU A 97 -9.77 1.10 13.24
N LEU A 98 -10.05 -0.13 12.79
CA LEU A 98 -11.21 -0.42 11.95
C LEU A 98 -12.54 -0.13 12.67
N GLU A 99 -12.63 -0.36 13.99
CA GLU A 99 -13.79 0.07 14.79
C GLU A 99 -13.94 1.58 14.82
N ILE A 100 -12.86 2.32 15.03
CA ILE A 100 -12.86 3.79 15.09
C ILE A 100 -13.36 4.40 13.79
N ILE A 101 -12.96 3.84 12.65
CA ILE A 101 -13.35 4.36 11.33
C ILE A 101 -14.62 3.70 10.76
N GLY A 102 -15.23 2.74 11.48
CA GLY A 102 -16.48 2.08 11.07
C GLY A 102 -16.31 1.05 9.94
N ARG A 103 -15.14 0.42 9.80
CA ARG A 103 -14.82 -0.58 8.76
C ARG A 103 -14.58 -1.98 9.33
N THR A 104 -15.42 -2.40 10.28
CA THR A 104 -15.39 -3.74 10.88
C THR A 104 -15.75 -4.87 9.90
N ASP A 105 -16.14 -4.54 8.68
CA ASP A 105 -16.37 -5.44 7.56
C ASP A 105 -15.06 -6.00 6.96
N ILE A 106 -13.92 -5.34 7.19
CA ILE A 106 -12.62 -5.77 6.71
C ILE A 106 -12.05 -6.80 7.71
N PRO A 107 -11.76 -8.04 7.28
CA PRO A 107 -11.17 -9.03 8.16
C PRO A 107 -9.71 -8.67 8.50
N VAL A 108 -9.37 -8.78 9.77
CA VAL A 108 -7.98 -8.73 10.27
C VAL A 108 -7.52 -10.15 10.53
N VAL A 109 -6.43 -10.58 9.90
CA VAL A 109 -5.97 -11.95 9.85
C VAL A 109 -4.58 -12.08 10.48
N PRO A 110 -4.43 -12.77 11.61
CA PRO A 110 -3.14 -12.94 12.26
C PRO A 110 -2.17 -13.76 11.42
N GLY A 111 -0.92 -13.32 11.35
CA GLY A 111 0.15 -13.98 10.60
C GLY A 111 1.31 -14.48 11.45
N ALA A 112 2.52 -14.39 10.91
CA ALA A 112 3.74 -14.88 11.55
C ALA A 112 4.09 -14.07 12.80
N VAL A 113 4.60 -14.80 13.82
CA VAL A 113 5.04 -14.20 15.09
C VAL A 113 6.56 -14.07 15.13
N PHE A 114 7.27 -15.01 14.52
CA PHE A 114 8.73 -15.08 14.59
C PHE A 114 9.33 -15.17 13.19
N PRO A 115 10.51 -14.53 12.99
CA PRO A 115 11.32 -14.75 11.80
C PRO A 115 11.72 -16.22 11.63
N ILE A 116 12.03 -16.62 10.41
CA ILE A 116 12.44 -18.02 10.11
C ILE A 116 13.73 -18.37 10.82
N VAL A 117 14.72 -17.49 10.78
CA VAL A 117 16.07 -17.75 11.33
C VAL A 117 16.49 -16.71 12.34
N ASN A 118 16.26 -15.43 12.06
CA ASN A 118 16.71 -14.34 12.92
C ASN A 118 16.00 -14.37 14.27
N SER A 119 16.67 -13.86 15.31
CA SER A 119 16.12 -13.75 16.65
C SER A 119 16.84 -12.66 17.44
N LYS A 120 16.22 -12.18 18.51
CA LYS A 120 16.85 -11.21 19.44
C LYS A 120 18.20 -11.70 19.94
N GLU A 121 18.33 -13.00 20.23
CA GLU A 121 19.56 -13.62 20.73
C GLU A 121 20.64 -13.73 19.65
N SER A 122 20.28 -14.06 18.41
CA SER A 122 21.22 -14.09 17.28
C SER A 122 21.68 -12.67 16.93
N THR A 123 20.78 -11.71 16.93
CA THR A 123 21.10 -10.28 16.74
C THR A 123 22.05 -9.77 17.83
N ALA A 124 21.81 -10.09 19.09
CA ALA A 124 22.71 -9.68 20.18
C ALA A 124 24.12 -10.30 20.06
N ARG A 125 24.26 -11.49 19.44
CA ARG A 125 25.56 -12.08 19.12
C ARG A 125 26.20 -11.38 17.92
N TRP A 126 25.43 -11.11 16.87
CA TRP A 126 25.88 -10.40 15.68
C TRP A 126 26.40 -9.00 16.03
N GLU A 127 25.68 -8.26 16.88
CA GLU A 127 26.07 -6.91 17.35
C GLU A 127 27.44 -6.85 18.04
N LYS A 128 27.83 -7.92 18.73
CA LYS A 128 29.15 -8.01 19.39
C LYS A 128 30.30 -8.07 18.38
N LEU A 129 30.02 -8.52 17.15
CA LEU A 129 31.02 -8.70 16.10
C LEU A 129 31.04 -7.53 15.12
N TYR A 130 29.87 -7.00 14.79
CA TYR A 130 29.71 -6.13 13.62
C TYR A 130 29.13 -4.73 13.94
N GLY A 131 28.71 -4.48 15.16
CA GLY A 131 28.14 -3.19 15.58
C GLY A 131 26.66 -3.25 15.87
N LYS A 132 26.12 -2.15 16.38
CA LYS A 132 24.73 -2.06 16.84
C LYS A 132 23.75 -1.97 15.70
N VAL A 133 22.63 -2.68 15.84
CA VAL A 133 21.41 -2.47 15.06
C VAL A 133 20.55 -1.46 15.82
N VAL A 134 20.34 -0.29 15.22
CA VAL A 134 19.71 0.85 15.91
C VAL A 134 18.23 0.56 16.18
N TYR A 135 17.51 0.10 15.16
CA TYR A 135 16.10 -0.22 15.25
C TYR A 135 15.89 -1.75 15.09
N GLN A 136 15.10 -2.33 15.98
CA GLN A 136 14.85 -3.79 16.02
C GLN A 136 13.36 -4.11 16.24
N GLY A 137 12.46 -3.17 15.96
CA GLY A 137 11.02 -3.33 16.10
C GLY A 137 10.62 -3.90 17.47
N ALA A 138 9.76 -4.90 17.47
CA ALA A 138 9.22 -5.55 18.67
C ALA A 138 10.29 -5.98 19.72
N TRP A 139 11.56 -6.10 19.30
CA TRP A 139 12.62 -6.53 20.23
C TRP A 139 13.19 -5.39 21.08
N ASN A 140 13.10 -4.12 20.63
CA ASN A 140 13.61 -2.96 21.38
C ASN A 140 12.70 -1.73 21.32
N TYR A 141 11.58 -1.78 20.57
CA TYR A 141 10.62 -0.70 20.50
C TYR A 141 9.66 -0.72 21.71
N GLY A 142 9.30 0.46 22.16
CA GLY A 142 8.44 0.62 23.33
C GLY A 142 9.16 0.39 24.66
N LYS A 143 8.60 0.93 25.74
CA LYS A 143 9.05 0.67 27.11
C LYS A 143 7.84 0.58 28.03
N PRO A 144 7.72 -0.51 28.79
CA PRO A 144 8.60 -1.68 28.84
C PRO A 144 8.44 -2.60 27.61
N VAL A 145 9.53 -3.24 27.20
CA VAL A 145 9.50 -4.32 26.20
C VAL A 145 8.75 -5.51 26.81
N HIS A 146 7.80 -6.07 26.07
CA HIS A 146 6.97 -7.20 26.50
C HIS A 146 7.18 -8.44 25.63
N GLY A 147 6.57 -9.55 25.99
CA GLY A 147 6.68 -10.82 25.27
C GLY A 147 5.74 -10.89 24.06
N PRO A 148 5.98 -11.87 23.16
CA PRO A 148 5.28 -11.95 21.85
C PRO A 148 3.78 -12.24 21.94
N PHE A 149 3.29 -12.70 23.09
CA PHE A 149 1.88 -13.03 23.33
C PHE A 149 1.24 -12.14 24.40
N GLU A 150 1.95 -11.09 24.80
CA GLU A 150 1.43 -10.08 25.72
C GLU A 150 0.90 -8.89 24.92
N VAL A 151 -0.33 -8.47 25.24
CA VAL A 151 -0.93 -7.28 24.66
C VAL A 151 -1.04 -6.23 25.78
N PRO A 152 -0.24 -5.16 25.73
CA PRO A 152 -0.35 -4.08 26.69
C PRO A 152 -1.68 -3.32 26.52
N PRO A 153 -2.12 -2.53 27.54
CA PRO A 153 -3.28 -1.69 27.37
C PRO A 153 -3.12 -0.68 26.23
N LEU A 154 -4.03 -0.72 25.25
CA LEU A 154 -3.98 0.17 24.10
C LEU A 154 -4.44 1.58 24.48
N PRO A 155 -3.68 2.64 24.11
CA PRO A 155 -4.07 4.04 24.37
C PRO A 155 -5.41 4.44 23.74
N GLU A 156 -5.75 3.84 22.59
CA GLU A 156 -7.03 4.08 21.87
C GLU A 156 -8.17 3.18 22.37
N GLY A 157 -7.92 2.34 23.35
CA GLY A 157 -8.86 1.39 23.93
C GLY A 157 -8.88 0.04 23.23
N ALA A 158 -9.23 -1.00 24.00
CA ALA A 158 -9.29 -2.37 23.46
C ALA A 158 -10.42 -2.52 22.43
N PRO A 159 -10.22 -3.31 21.36
CA PRO A 159 -11.29 -3.62 20.41
C PRO A 159 -12.31 -4.59 21.00
N THR A 160 -13.52 -4.57 20.45
CA THR A 160 -14.60 -5.53 20.72
C THR A 160 -14.74 -6.56 19.61
N THR A 161 -14.32 -6.23 18.41
CA THR A 161 -14.24 -7.13 17.27
C THR A 161 -13.11 -8.15 17.44
N LYS A 162 -13.19 -9.23 16.68
CA LYS A 162 -12.22 -10.33 16.77
C LYS A 162 -11.53 -10.53 15.43
N ALA A 163 -10.26 -10.92 15.50
CA ALA A 163 -9.52 -11.37 14.34
C ALA A 163 -10.13 -12.63 13.72
N ALA A 164 -9.85 -12.85 12.44
CA ALA A 164 -10.21 -14.09 11.75
C ALA A 164 -9.53 -15.29 12.41
N SER A 165 -10.16 -16.45 12.32
CA SER A 165 -9.59 -17.71 12.82
C SER A 165 -8.62 -18.38 11.85
N GLU A 166 -8.56 -17.88 10.61
CA GLU A 166 -7.62 -18.30 9.56
C GLU A 166 -6.28 -17.59 9.78
N ASP A 167 -5.17 -18.19 9.39
CA ASP A 167 -3.87 -17.53 9.37
C ASP A 167 -3.64 -16.75 8.08
N ALA A 168 -2.68 -15.82 8.12
CA ALA A 168 -2.41 -14.90 7.00
C ALA A 168 -1.98 -15.61 5.72
N ALA A 169 -1.15 -16.66 5.79
CA ALA A 169 -0.66 -17.36 4.60
C ALA A 169 -1.80 -18.03 3.82
N HIS A 170 -2.67 -18.75 4.52
CA HIS A 170 -3.85 -19.37 3.87
C HIS A 170 -4.85 -18.32 3.37
N PHE A 171 -5.03 -17.21 4.09
CA PHE A 171 -5.86 -16.11 3.62
C PHE A 171 -5.33 -15.52 2.31
N LEU A 172 -4.04 -15.21 2.25
CA LEU A 172 -3.37 -14.67 1.06
C LEU A 172 -3.53 -15.61 -0.14
N ILE A 173 -3.21 -16.90 0.03
CA ILE A 173 -3.40 -17.93 -1.00
C ILE A 173 -4.85 -17.96 -1.48
N ARG A 174 -5.80 -18.02 -0.56
CA ARG A 174 -7.23 -18.06 -0.88
C ARG A 174 -7.69 -16.82 -1.67
N MET A 175 -7.14 -15.64 -1.38
CA MET A 175 -7.50 -14.41 -2.10
C MET A 175 -7.00 -14.41 -3.53
N VAL A 176 -5.74 -14.80 -3.78
CA VAL A 176 -5.21 -14.84 -5.15
C VAL A 176 -5.87 -15.93 -6.00
N HIS A 177 -6.22 -17.09 -5.41
CA HIS A 177 -6.99 -18.11 -6.11
C HIS A 177 -8.44 -17.70 -6.39
N LYS A 178 -9.07 -16.95 -5.48
CA LYS A 178 -10.43 -16.44 -5.68
C LYS A 178 -10.51 -15.38 -6.76
N TYR A 179 -9.47 -14.57 -6.90
CA TYR A 179 -9.39 -13.46 -7.84
C TYR A 179 -8.06 -13.46 -8.61
N PRO A 180 -7.80 -14.50 -9.44
CA PRO A 180 -6.50 -14.66 -10.10
C PRO A 180 -6.15 -13.45 -10.96
N HIS A 181 -4.93 -12.97 -10.81
CA HIS A 181 -4.35 -11.81 -11.48
C HIS A 181 -5.08 -10.46 -11.23
N GLN A 182 -5.89 -10.38 -10.16
CA GLN A 182 -6.63 -9.16 -9.81
C GLN A 182 -6.21 -8.57 -8.47
N VAL A 183 -5.56 -9.36 -7.59
CA VAL A 183 -5.22 -8.94 -6.24
C VAL A 183 -3.84 -8.33 -6.22
N THR A 184 -3.75 -7.05 -5.86
CA THR A 184 -2.50 -6.43 -5.42
C THR A 184 -2.23 -6.87 -3.98
N ILE A 185 -1.01 -7.33 -3.71
CA ILE A 185 -0.52 -7.49 -2.34
C ILE A 185 0.27 -6.23 -2.01
N TYR A 186 -0.18 -5.48 -1.01
CA TYR A 186 0.53 -4.35 -0.45
C TYR A 186 1.19 -4.79 0.85
N ALA A 187 2.52 -4.82 0.88
CA ALA A 187 3.33 -5.25 2.01
C ALA A 187 4.13 -4.06 2.55
N GLY A 188 3.77 -3.58 3.73
CA GLY A 188 4.46 -2.51 4.43
C GLY A 188 5.32 -3.01 5.59
N GLY A 189 5.17 -4.27 6.00
CA GLY A 189 5.95 -4.91 7.06
C GLY A 189 6.91 -5.99 6.56
N PRO A 190 7.56 -6.72 7.48
CA PRO A 190 8.41 -7.86 7.16
C PRO A 190 7.67 -8.94 6.38
N LEU A 191 8.32 -9.54 5.38
CA LEU A 191 7.67 -10.34 4.35
C LEU A 191 7.36 -11.81 4.75
N MET A 192 7.32 -12.13 6.05
CA MET A 192 7.14 -13.49 6.58
C MET A 192 5.83 -14.14 6.11
N ASN A 193 4.71 -13.40 6.11
CA ASN A 193 3.42 -13.96 5.69
C ASN A 193 3.43 -14.35 4.20
N LEU A 194 4.06 -13.53 3.36
CA LEU A 194 4.19 -13.76 1.93
C LEU A 194 5.11 -14.95 1.64
N ALA A 195 6.23 -15.05 2.36
CA ALA A 195 7.15 -16.18 2.24
C ALA A 195 6.47 -17.49 2.64
N LEU A 196 5.72 -17.51 3.75
CA LEU A 196 4.93 -18.67 4.15
C LEU A 196 3.89 -19.06 3.09
N ALA A 197 3.16 -18.07 2.54
CA ALA A 197 2.21 -18.33 1.47
C ALA A 197 2.89 -18.94 0.24
N GLN A 198 4.05 -18.40 -0.19
CA GLN A 198 4.83 -18.91 -1.33
C GLN A 198 5.39 -20.32 -1.08
N MET A 199 5.81 -20.62 0.15
CA MET A 199 6.30 -21.96 0.51
C MET A 199 5.19 -23.02 0.56
N ILE A 200 3.96 -22.61 0.91
CA ILE A 200 2.79 -23.50 0.95
C ILE A 200 2.23 -23.70 -0.46
N ASP A 201 2.13 -22.63 -1.25
CA ASP A 201 1.55 -22.63 -2.60
C ASP A 201 2.52 -22.00 -3.61
N PRO A 202 3.20 -22.80 -4.44
CA PRO A 202 4.13 -22.27 -5.44
C PRO A 202 3.50 -21.33 -6.48
N ASP A 203 2.19 -21.38 -6.68
CA ASP A 203 1.48 -20.55 -7.65
C ASP A 203 1.06 -19.19 -7.04
N PHE A 204 1.18 -19.00 -5.72
CA PHE A 204 0.72 -17.82 -4.98
C PHE A 204 1.17 -16.50 -5.64
N ALA A 205 2.47 -16.33 -5.82
CA ALA A 205 3.01 -15.08 -6.36
C ALA A 205 2.55 -14.84 -7.81
N SER A 206 2.54 -15.89 -8.64
CA SER A 206 2.16 -15.78 -10.06
C SER A 206 0.68 -15.48 -10.26
N LEU A 207 -0.18 -15.88 -9.33
CA LEU A 207 -1.61 -15.61 -9.34
C LEU A 207 -1.97 -14.20 -8.84
N ALA A 208 -1.07 -13.51 -8.15
CA ALA A 208 -1.28 -12.11 -7.78
C ALA A 208 -1.26 -11.20 -9.02
N LYS A 209 -1.79 -10.00 -8.90
CA LYS A 209 -1.66 -8.94 -9.92
C LYS A 209 -0.27 -8.31 -9.87
N GLU A 210 0.15 -7.95 -8.69
CA GLU A 210 1.43 -7.29 -8.41
C GLU A 210 1.73 -7.34 -6.91
N LEU A 211 2.99 -7.10 -6.57
CA LEU A 211 3.46 -6.88 -5.21
C LEU A 211 3.95 -5.43 -5.08
N ILE A 212 3.43 -4.70 -4.11
CA ILE A 212 3.89 -3.36 -3.70
C ILE A 212 4.55 -3.51 -2.34
N VAL A 213 5.80 -3.09 -2.21
CA VAL A 213 6.58 -3.25 -0.99
C VAL A 213 7.09 -1.90 -0.50
N MET A 214 6.90 -1.59 0.77
CA MET A 214 7.76 -0.65 1.48
C MET A 214 8.88 -1.46 2.13
N GLY A 215 10.12 -1.14 1.76
CA GLY A 215 11.28 -1.82 2.33
C GLY A 215 12.54 -1.68 1.49
N GLY A 216 13.64 -2.10 2.09
CA GLY A 216 14.95 -2.04 1.47
C GLY A 216 15.59 -0.66 1.48
N SER A 217 16.91 -0.67 1.42
CA SER A 217 17.73 0.54 1.42
C SER A 217 18.94 0.34 0.52
N ILE A 218 19.21 1.27 -0.37
CA ILE A 218 20.30 1.14 -1.34
C ILE A 218 21.44 2.09 -1.00
N ARG A 219 21.13 3.38 -0.92
CA ARG A 219 22.06 4.44 -0.57
C ARG A 219 21.28 5.71 -0.22
N PRO A 220 20.56 5.75 0.90
CA PRO A 220 19.76 6.90 1.29
C PRO A 220 20.66 8.09 1.62
N ASP A 221 20.22 9.29 1.25
CA ASP A 221 20.87 10.55 1.58
C ASP A 221 20.26 11.09 2.89
N THR A 222 20.79 10.62 4.02
CA THR A 222 20.26 10.94 5.35
C THR A 222 21.36 10.85 6.42
N ASP A 223 21.23 11.68 7.46
CA ASP A 223 22.06 11.61 8.68
C ASP A 223 21.39 10.74 9.77
N ASP A 224 20.28 10.07 9.47
CA ASP A 224 19.63 9.16 10.42
C ASP A 224 20.61 8.05 10.84
N PRO A 225 20.87 7.86 12.14
CA PRO A 225 21.86 6.89 12.63
C PRO A 225 21.63 5.47 12.14
N GLU A 226 20.38 5.07 11.89
CA GLU A 226 20.05 3.75 11.39
C GLU A 226 20.66 3.51 10.00
N PHE A 227 20.50 4.46 9.08
CA PHE A 227 20.94 4.32 7.70
C PHE A 227 22.32 4.91 7.44
N ALA A 228 22.78 5.87 8.26
CA ALA A 228 24.14 6.43 8.17
C ALA A 228 25.20 5.37 8.48
N THR A 229 24.94 4.45 9.40
CA THR A 229 25.87 3.39 9.82
C THR A 229 25.76 2.12 8.99
N THR A 230 24.56 1.80 8.48
CA THR A 230 24.25 0.59 7.67
C THR A 230 23.35 0.93 6.49
N PRO A 231 23.86 1.64 5.46
CA PRO A 231 23.02 2.27 4.44
C PRO A 231 22.25 1.30 3.54
N ARG A 232 22.53 0.00 3.59
CA ARG A 232 21.82 -1.01 2.80
C ARG A 232 20.90 -1.91 3.63
N ARG A 233 20.86 -1.67 4.94
CA ARG A 233 19.99 -2.41 5.85
C ARG A 233 18.76 -1.58 6.16
N GLU A 234 17.61 -2.17 5.91
CA GLU A 234 16.31 -1.61 6.26
C GLU A 234 15.53 -2.63 7.09
N PHE A 235 14.73 -2.18 8.01
CA PHE A 235 14.13 -2.98 9.07
C PHE A 235 13.24 -4.12 8.54
N ASN A 236 12.33 -3.87 7.61
CA ASN A 236 11.40 -4.88 7.11
C ASN A 236 12.12 -6.07 6.47
N PHE A 237 13.20 -5.80 5.71
CA PHE A 237 13.99 -6.86 5.10
C PHE A 237 14.95 -7.52 6.08
N TRP A 238 15.50 -6.74 7.01
CA TRP A 238 16.46 -7.23 8.00
C TRP A 238 15.81 -8.08 9.09
N LEU A 239 14.55 -7.83 9.48
CA LEU A 239 13.93 -8.62 10.54
C LEU A 239 13.85 -10.09 10.16
N ASP A 240 13.55 -10.41 8.90
CA ASP A 240 13.59 -11.77 8.34
C ASP A 240 14.17 -11.77 6.91
N PRO A 241 15.51 -11.77 6.79
CA PRO A 241 16.18 -11.78 5.48
C PRO A 241 15.84 -13.00 4.63
N GLU A 242 15.63 -14.16 5.26
CA GLU A 242 15.28 -15.40 4.57
C GLU A 242 13.91 -15.33 3.94
N SER A 243 12.92 -14.78 4.65
CA SER A 243 11.60 -14.52 4.09
C SER A 243 11.66 -13.49 2.96
N SER A 244 12.42 -12.41 3.16
CA SER A 244 12.56 -11.36 2.16
C SER A 244 13.21 -11.88 0.88
N SER A 245 14.32 -12.60 0.97
CA SER A 245 14.97 -13.23 -0.19
C SER A 245 14.03 -14.22 -0.90
N ASN A 246 13.31 -15.07 -0.14
CA ASN A 246 12.31 -15.98 -0.70
C ASN A 246 11.25 -15.25 -1.54
N VAL A 247 10.72 -14.15 -1.04
CA VAL A 247 9.70 -13.34 -1.75
C VAL A 247 10.27 -12.70 -3.01
N PHE A 248 11.52 -12.21 -2.99
CA PHE A 248 12.16 -11.61 -4.16
C PHE A 248 12.65 -12.64 -5.19
N HIS A 249 12.60 -13.93 -4.88
CA HIS A 249 12.82 -15.03 -5.83
C HIS A 249 11.53 -15.64 -6.38
N ALA A 250 10.36 -15.26 -5.82
CA ALA A 250 9.06 -15.76 -6.27
C ALA A 250 8.62 -15.11 -7.60
N PRO A 251 7.85 -15.81 -8.47
CA PRO A 251 7.53 -15.36 -9.83
C PRO A 251 6.37 -14.33 -9.86
N TRP A 252 6.55 -13.18 -9.22
CA TRP A 252 5.57 -12.09 -9.27
C TRP A 252 5.46 -11.50 -10.67
N PRO A 253 4.25 -11.19 -11.17
CA PRO A 253 4.07 -10.49 -12.44
C PRO A 253 4.72 -9.10 -12.47
N ARG A 254 4.76 -8.43 -11.31
CA ARG A 254 5.39 -7.13 -11.12
C ARG A 254 5.69 -6.92 -9.64
N ILE A 255 6.85 -6.33 -9.34
CA ILE A 255 7.22 -5.87 -8.00
C ILE A 255 7.54 -4.38 -8.08
N VAL A 256 6.98 -3.59 -7.17
CA VAL A 256 7.30 -2.16 -6.98
C VAL A 256 7.82 -1.98 -5.56
N VAL A 257 8.95 -1.30 -5.43
CA VAL A 257 9.60 -1.11 -4.14
C VAL A 257 9.76 0.39 -3.85
N THR A 258 9.21 0.81 -2.72
CA THR A 258 9.42 2.12 -2.10
C THR A 258 10.51 1.94 -1.04
N THR A 259 11.73 2.36 -1.37
CA THR A 259 12.90 2.18 -0.47
C THR A 259 13.04 3.35 0.50
N VAL A 260 13.91 3.16 1.51
CA VAL A 260 14.37 4.24 2.40
C VAL A 260 14.82 5.46 1.60
N ASP A 261 15.52 5.24 0.48
CA ASP A 261 16.12 6.30 -0.36
C ASP A 261 15.11 7.35 -0.83
N ILE A 262 13.88 6.96 -1.12
CA ILE A 262 12.83 7.91 -1.49
C ILE A 262 12.05 8.40 -0.26
N SER A 263 11.82 7.54 0.73
CA SER A 263 11.01 7.85 1.90
C SER A 263 11.63 8.93 2.78
N VAL A 264 12.98 8.96 2.94
CA VAL A 264 13.69 10.02 3.68
C VAL A 264 13.58 11.41 3.04
N LYS A 265 13.06 11.50 1.81
CA LYS A 265 12.73 12.77 1.16
C LYS A 265 11.41 13.37 1.67
N THR A 266 10.61 12.60 2.39
CA THR A 266 9.31 13.00 2.97
C THR A 266 9.43 13.24 4.47
N ASN A 267 8.52 14.01 5.04
CA ASN A 267 8.45 14.21 6.48
C ASN A 267 7.04 14.64 6.89
N MET A 268 6.44 13.89 7.80
CA MET A 268 5.24 14.32 8.50
C MET A 268 5.63 15.33 9.57
N ASP A 269 5.38 16.58 9.35
CA ASP A 269 5.59 17.61 10.36
C ASP A 269 4.30 17.98 11.09
N LYS A 270 4.43 18.84 12.11
CA LYS A 270 3.28 19.32 12.89
C LYS A 270 2.27 20.12 12.04
N ASN A 271 2.69 20.72 10.92
CA ASN A 271 1.78 21.48 10.05
C ASN A 271 0.92 20.54 9.25
N ILE A 272 1.48 19.41 8.75
CA ILE A 272 0.72 18.38 8.05
C ILE A 272 -0.30 17.74 8.99
N ILE A 273 0.11 17.39 10.22
CA ILE A 273 -0.80 16.85 11.25
C ILE A 273 -1.91 17.87 11.53
N ALA A 274 -1.58 19.14 11.71
CA ALA A 274 -2.57 20.20 11.94
C ALA A 274 -3.50 20.42 10.75
N GLU A 275 -3.00 20.25 9.53
CA GLU A 275 -3.83 20.32 8.31
C GLU A 275 -4.81 19.15 8.26
N ILE A 276 -4.37 17.93 8.54
CA ILE A 276 -5.24 16.75 8.62
C ILE A 276 -6.29 16.94 9.74
N ALA A 277 -5.91 17.49 10.88
CA ALA A 277 -6.79 17.75 12.03
C ALA A 277 -7.97 18.70 11.74
N ARG A 278 -7.93 19.46 10.64
CA ARG A 278 -9.08 20.26 10.19
C ARG A 278 -10.22 19.41 9.63
N GLY A 279 -9.97 18.14 9.33
CA GLY A 279 -11.00 17.19 8.90
C GLY A 279 -11.92 16.78 10.05
N ALA A 280 -13.20 16.55 9.75
CA ALA A 280 -14.20 16.10 10.75
C ALA A 280 -14.39 14.58 10.77
N THR A 281 -13.65 13.83 9.97
CA THR A 281 -13.80 12.37 9.85
C THR A 281 -13.17 11.63 11.03
N PRO A 282 -13.57 10.38 11.29
CA PRO A 282 -12.89 9.55 12.28
C PRO A 282 -11.40 9.38 12.01
N SER A 283 -11.00 9.18 10.73
CA SER A 283 -9.60 9.07 10.31
C SER A 283 -8.79 10.32 10.63
N ALA A 284 -9.33 11.51 10.30
CA ALA A 284 -8.67 12.78 10.62
C ALA A 284 -8.46 12.98 12.11
N ARG A 285 -9.47 12.63 12.93
CA ARG A 285 -9.37 12.71 14.39
C ARG A 285 -8.35 11.72 14.96
N TYR A 286 -8.30 10.50 14.41
CA TYR A 286 -7.32 9.49 14.82
C TYR A 286 -5.89 9.97 14.55
N VAL A 287 -5.60 10.44 13.33
CA VAL A 287 -4.28 10.99 12.98
C VAL A 287 -3.94 12.20 13.85
N ALA A 288 -4.88 13.13 14.05
CA ALA A 288 -4.67 14.32 14.90
C ALA A 288 -4.32 13.98 16.34
N GLN A 289 -4.84 12.88 16.86
CA GLN A 289 -4.66 12.47 18.26
C GLN A 289 -3.37 11.68 18.47
N TYR A 290 -2.98 10.83 17.52
CA TYR A 290 -1.96 9.82 17.74
C TYR A 290 -0.72 9.96 16.86
N ALA A 291 -0.80 10.58 15.67
CA ALA A 291 0.34 10.69 14.78
C ALA A 291 1.46 11.54 15.37
N GLN A 292 2.70 11.14 15.11
CA GLN A 292 3.91 11.85 15.51
C GLN A 292 4.70 12.29 14.27
N PRO A 293 5.47 13.38 14.37
CA PRO A 293 6.39 13.75 13.30
C PRO A 293 7.42 12.65 13.00
N GLY A 294 7.71 12.44 11.72
CA GLY A 294 8.66 11.44 11.24
C GLY A 294 8.65 11.32 9.73
N TYR A 295 9.47 10.44 9.19
CA TYR A 295 9.43 10.10 7.78
C TYR A 295 8.09 9.40 7.45
N LEU A 296 7.67 9.50 6.19
CA LEU A 296 6.48 8.85 5.66
C LEU A 296 6.92 7.65 4.83
N TRP A 297 7.07 6.52 5.53
CA TRP A 297 7.54 5.26 4.95
C TRP A 297 6.44 4.61 4.11
N ASP A 298 5.48 4.03 4.78
CA ASP A 298 4.37 3.26 4.22
C ASP A 298 3.33 4.15 3.56
N GLU A 299 3.11 5.34 4.09
CA GLU A 299 2.17 6.30 3.52
C GLU A 299 2.56 6.67 2.09
N LEU A 300 3.87 6.80 1.82
CA LEU A 300 4.37 7.08 0.47
C LEU A 300 4.12 5.89 -0.45
N ALA A 301 4.42 4.67 0.01
CA ALA A 301 4.17 3.45 -0.77
C ALA A 301 2.69 3.28 -1.11
N ALA A 302 1.80 3.48 -0.12
CA ALA A 302 0.36 3.41 -0.29
C ALA A 302 -0.16 4.49 -1.26
N ALA A 303 0.24 5.75 -1.08
CA ALA A 303 -0.17 6.85 -1.95
C ALA A 303 0.33 6.66 -3.38
N ALA A 304 1.58 6.23 -3.57
CA ALA A 304 2.16 5.96 -4.89
C ALA A 304 1.49 4.77 -5.61
N TRP A 305 0.99 3.77 -4.87
CA TRP A 305 0.16 2.73 -5.46
C TRP A 305 -1.21 3.25 -5.90
N LEU A 306 -1.84 4.11 -5.09
CA LEU A 306 -3.15 4.71 -5.38
C LEU A 306 -3.09 5.74 -6.53
N ASP A 307 -2.00 6.48 -6.64
CA ASP A 307 -1.68 7.36 -7.77
C ASP A 307 -0.20 7.26 -8.16
N PRO A 308 0.14 6.39 -9.14
CA PRO A 308 1.52 6.23 -9.60
C PRO A 308 2.17 7.51 -10.16
N SER A 309 1.39 8.53 -10.50
CA SER A 309 1.93 9.81 -11.02
C SER A 309 2.53 10.70 -9.93
N ILE A 310 2.48 10.30 -8.64
CA ILE A 310 3.28 10.86 -7.56
C ILE A 310 4.77 10.60 -7.81
N ILE A 311 5.12 9.45 -8.40
CA ILE A 311 6.50 9.07 -8.66
C ILE A 311 6.98 9.70 -9.96
N THR A 312 8.01 10.54 -9.87
CA THR A 312 8.60 11.25 -11.01
C THR A 312 9.79 10.53 -11.61
N LYS A 313 10.41 9.61 -10.85
CA LYS A 313 11.52 8.79 -11.33
C LYS A 313 11.49 7.40 -10.69
N ALA A 314 11.68 6.38 -11.52
CA ALA A 314 11.84 4.99 -11.10
C ALA A 314 12.86 4.28 -11.99
N THR A 315 13.52 3.26 -11.45
CA THR A 315 14.53 2.46 -12.16
C THR A 315 14.24 0.97 -11.98
N ASN A 316 14.43 0.20 -13.04
CA ASN A 316 14.34 -1.26 -12.97
C ASN A 316 15.69 -1.83 -12.52
N LEU A 317 15.69 -2.56 -11.43
CA LEU A 317 16.85 -3.27 -10.88
C LEU A 317 16.46 -4.70 -10.55
N TYR A 318 17.44 -5.63 -10.63
CA TYR A 318 17.29 -6.90 -9.93
C TYR A 318 17.57 -6.70 -8.47
N MET A 319 16.81 -7.35 -7.58
CA MET A 319 16.92 -7.17 -6.14
C MET A 319 16.91 -8.51 -5.42
N ASP A 320 17.70 -8.59 -4.36
CA ASP A 320 17.70 -9.68 -3.39
C ASP A 320 18.12 -9.14 -2.02
N ILE A 321 18.05 -9.97 -1.00
CA ILE A 321 18.48 -9.65 0.37
C ILE A 321 19.57 -10.63 0.77
N SER A 322 20.65 -10.11 1.36
CA SER A 322 21.77 -10.93 1.83
C SER A 322 21.34 -11.81 3.00
N VAL A 323 21.42 -13.12 2.81
CA VAL A 323 21.19 -14.15 3.84
C VAL A 323 22.49 -14.69 4.46
N ASP A 324 23.65 -14.15 4.04
CA ASP A 324 24.93 -14.47 4.65
C ASP A 324 25.01 -13.91 6.07
N HIS A 325 25.19 -14.75 7.07
CA HIS A 325 25.26 -14.34 8.48
C HIS A 325 26.52 -13.52 8.87
N GLY A 326 27.19 -12.92 7.88
CA GLY A 326 28.30 -12.00 8.02
C GLY A 326 27.84 -10.55 8.30
N PRO A 327 28.72 -9.56 8.06
CA PRO A 327 28.41 -8.14 8.28
C PRO A 327 27.28 -7.59 7.42
N SER A 328 26.99 -8.23 6.30
CA SER A 328 25.95 -7.82 5.35
C SER A 328 24.60 -8.55 5.53
N TYR A 329 24.42 -9.28 6.63
CA TYR A 329 23.16 -10.00 6.89
C TYR A 329 21.97 -9.01 6.91
N GLY A 330 21.00 -9.24 6.03
CA GLY A 330 19.84 -8.38 5.85
C GLY A 330 20.06 -7.13 4.99
N ASP A 331 21.28 -6.97 4.38
CA ASP A 331 21.52 -5.88 3.44
C ASP A 331 20.75 -6.09 2.13
N THR A 332 20.18 -5.02 1.59
CA THR A 332 19.58 -5.00 0.26
C THR A 332 20.65 -5.07 -0.83
N LEU A 333 20.52 -6.02 -1.72
CA LEU A 333 21.40 -6.23 -2.86
C LEU A 333 20.68 -5.84 -4.16
N VAL A 334 21.34 -5.02 -5.00
CA VAL A 334 20.73 -4.58 -6.26
C VAL A 334 21.73 -4.65 -7.42
N TRP A 335 21.21 -5.00 -8.61
CA TRP A 335 21.99 -5.08 -9.83
C TRP A 335 21.23 -4.45 -10.99
N LYS A 336 21.98 -3.81 -11.89
CA LYS A 336 21.43 -3.37 -13.17
C LYS A 336 21.12 -4.58 -14.04
N PRO A 337 20.10 -4.53 -14.92
CA PRO A 337 19.82 -5.58 -15.87
C PRO A 337 21.09 -6.01 -16.66
N GLY A 338 21.34 -7.31 -16.68
CA GLY A 338 22.53 -7.91 -17.32
C GLY A 338 23.76 -8.00 -16.42
N THR A 339 23.69 -7.58 -15.14
CA THR A 339 24.80 -7.71 -14.18
C THR A 339 24.45 -8.53 -12.94
N GLN A 340 23.21 -9.02 -12.85
CA GLN A 340 22.72 -9.86 -11.76
C GLN A 340 23.39 -11.25 -11.77
N PRO A 341 23.48 -11.92 -10.61
CA PRO A 341 24.07 -13.26 -10.49
C PRO A 341 23.32 -14.35 -11.26
N GLY A 342 22.02 -14.23 -11.47
CA GLY A 342 21.16 -15.20 -12.13
C GLY A 342 20.81 -16.39 -11.24
N LEU A 343 20.59 -16.12 -9.94
CA LEU A 343 20.22 -17.12 -8.93
C LEU A 343 18.70 -17.19 -8.68
N GLY A 344 17.91 -16.44 -9.44
CA GLY A 344 16.46 -16.40 -9.32
C GLY A 344 15.90 -15.05 -8.86
N GLU A 345 16.79 -14.10 -8.56
CA GLU A 345 16.41 -12.73 -8.20
C GLU A 345 15.50 -12.09 -9.25
N GLN A 346 14.47 -11.34 -8.80
CA GLN A 346 13.47 -10.76 -9.70
C GLN A 346 13.81 -9.31 -10.08
N LEU A 347 13.32 -8.91 -11.25
CA LEU A 347 13.35 -7.52 -11.70
C LEU A 347 12.27 -6.72 -10.98
N VAL A 348 12.66 -5.66 -10.29
CA VAL A 348 11.76 -4.79 -9.52
C VAL A 348 11.79 -3.36 -10.04
N VAL A 349 10.71 -2.62 -9.83
CA VAL A 349 10.62 -1.18 -10.08
C VAL A 349 10.96 -0.46 -8.78
N VAL A 350 12.15 0.11 -8.67
CA VAL A 350 12.57 0.92 -7.52
C VAL A 350 12.14 2.36 -7.75
N GLN A 351 11.37 2.92 -6.85
CA GLN A 351 10.97 4.32 -6.86
C GLN A 351 12.11 5.20 -6.34
N GLU A 352 12.50 6.24 -7.08
CA GLU A 352 13.69 7.05 -6.77
C GLU A 352 13.37 8.51 -6.44
N ASP A 353 12.30 9.07 -7.04
CA ASP A 353 11.94 10.46 -6.81
C ASP A 353 10.41 10.67 -6.94
N LEU A 354 9.92 11.76 -6.32
CA LEU A 354 8.49 12.04 -6.21
C LEU A 354 8.19 13.53 -6.39
N ASP A 355 6.95 13.81 -6.79
CA ASP A 355 6.33 15.12 -6.65
C ASP A 355 5.79 15.26 -5.21
N LYS A 356 6.57 15.94 -4.35
CA LYS A 356 6.24 16.10 -2.93
C LYS A 356 4.95 16.89 -2.70
N GLU A 357 4.71 17.93 -3.50
CA GLU A 357 3.51 18.77 -3.34
C GLU A 357 2.26 17.95 -3.63
N LYS A 358 2.30 17.18 -4.71
CA LYS A 358 1.23 16.28 -5.09
C LYS A 358 1.01 15.20 -4.02
N PHE A 359 2.09 14.56 -3.56
CA PHE A 359 2.03 13.53 -2.51
C PHE A 359 1.36 14.05 -1.25
N TYR A 360 1.85 15.16 -0.68
CA TYR A 360 1.27 15.71 0.55
C TYR A 360 -0.20 16.13 0.38
N LYS A 361 -0.54 16.74 -0.76
CA LYS A 361 -1.91 17.13 -1.05
C LYS A 361 -2.84 15.91 -1.04
N GLU A 362 -2.50 14.86 -1.79
CA GLU A 362 -3.32 13.66 -1.91
C GLU A 362 -3.38 12.88 -0.58
N PHE A 363 -2.26 12.77 0.13
CA PHE A 363 -2.22 12.13 1.43
C PHE A 363 -3.13 12.85 2.45
N ILE A 364 -3.04 14.17 2.55
CA ILE A 364 -3.91 14.97 3.43
C ILE A 364 -5.38 14.79 3.04
N GLU A 365 -5.69 14.80 1.74
CA GLU A 365 -7.06 14.58 1.26
C GLU A 365 -7.59 13.19 1.63
N LEU A 366 -6.77 12.13 1.51
CA LEU A 366 -7.11 10.77 1.94
C LEU A 366 -7.38 10.70 3.45
N MET A 367 -6.52 11.31 4.27
CA MET A 367 -6.68 11.31 5.73
C MET A 367 -7.91 12.10 6.19
N ARG A 368 -8.32 13.13 5.46
CA ARG A 368 -9.48 13.99 5.76
C ARG A 368 -10.78 13.47 5.14
N GLY A 369 -10.66 12.66 4.12
CA GLY A 369 -11.80 12.14 3.36
C GLY A 369 -12.73 11.24 4.18
N PRO A 370 -13.99 11.10 3.75
CA PRO A 370 -14.88 10.10 4.34
C PRO A 370 -14.39 8.71 3.99
N VAL A 371 -14.55 7.78 4.92
CA VAL A 371 -14.32 6.35 4.63
C VAL A 371 -15.40 5.90 3.63
N PRO A 372 -15.04 5.34 2.47
CA PRO A 372 -16.03 4.90 1.49
C PRO A 372 -16.90 3.76 2.05
N ASP A 373 -18.21 3.85 1.85
CA ASP A 373 -19.11 2.75 2.14
C ASP A 373 -18.79 1.53 1.26
N ARG A 374 -18.95 0.35 1.84
CA ARG A 374 -18.97 -0.89 1.07
C ARG A 374 -20.28 -0.95 0.29
N LYS A 375 -20.22 -0.85 -1.04
CA LYS A 375 -21.39 -1.09 -1.90
C LYS A 375 -21.48 -2.56 -2.25
#